data_6c143cfabc641455c1ad434952e30390
#
_entry.id   6c143cfabc641455c1ad434952e30390
#
_cell.length_a   1.000
_cell.length_b   1.000
_cell.length_c   1.000
_cell.angle_alpha   90.00
_cell.angle_beta   90.00
_cell.angle_gamma   90.00
#
_symmetry.space_group_name_H-M   'P 1'
#
loop_
_entity.id
_entity.type
_entity.pdbx_description
1 polymer ?
#
loop_
_entity_poly.entity_id
_entity_poly.type
_entity_poly.pdbx_seq_one_letter_code
_entity_poly.pdbx_strand_id
1 'polypeptide(L)'
;AVLAQLNATDGVDAAIASGGGRMTITMDRYGADWSMVERGYWCHTHGVGRTFSSATEAVETVYAESDDDDQYLDSFVVVDCDDNPIGKMVDGDVVILFNFRGDRAIEISQAYEDPDLSQFDRGRHPDVLYVGMLQYDGDLLVPTNHLVAPPTIDRVMGEYICGTGLASFAVSETQKFGHVTYFWNGNRSGYLDESLETYVEIPSDNVEFNTTPAMKLREITESTIELLRSGQYAM
;
A
#
# COMPACT_ATOMS: atom_id res chain seq x y z
N ALA A 1 -0.28 -8.16 25.62
CA ALA A 1 -0.75 -7.19 26.64
C ALA A 1 -2.07 -6.54 26.21
N VAL A 2 -2.15 -5.88 25.02
CA VAL A 2 -3.36 -5.15 24.57
C VAL A 2 -4.58 -6.08 24.41
N LEU A 3 -4.43 -7.23 23.75
CA LEU A 3 -5.53 -8.21 23.59
C LEU A 3 -6.09 -8.69 24.92
N ALA A 4 -5.22 -8.91 25.92
CA ALA A 4 -5.67 -9.31 27.25
C ALA A 4 -6.49 -8.20 27.95
N GLN A 5 -6.17 -6.94 27.70
CA GLN A 5 -6.95 -5.79 28.20
C GLN A 5 -8.30 -5.67 27.47
N LEU A 6 -8.32 -5.86 26.14
CA LEU A 6 -9.55 -5.85 25.36
C LEU A 6 -10.51 -6.96 25.81
N ASN A 7 -9.99 -8.18 25.94
CA ASN A 7 -10.78 -9.35 26.37
C ASN A 7 -11.18 -9.33 27.85
N ALA A 8 -10.64 -8.41 28.64
CA ALA A 8 -11.14 -8.14 30.00
C ALA A 8 -12.40 -7.26 30.00
N THR A 9 -12.77 -6.69 28.86
CA THR A 9 -13.99 -5.89 28.70
C THR A 9 -15.16 -6.81 28.37
N ASP A 10 -16.26 -6.67 29.09
CA ASP A 10 -17.47 -7.49 28.89
C ASP A 10 -18.00 -7.36 27.46
N GLY A 11 -18.27 -8.49 26.80
CA GLY A 11 -18.77 -8.54 25.44
C GLY A 11 -17.71 -8.35 24.33
N VAL A 12 -16.44 -8.24 24.68
CA VAL A 12 -15.32 -8.17 23.71
C VAL A 12 -14.61 -9.51 23.61
N ASP A 13 -14.51 -10.04 22.41
CA ASP A 13 -13.69 -11.20 22.04
C ASP A 13 -12.76 -10.79 20.91
N ALA A 14 -11.47 -10.62 21.22
CA ALA A 14 -10.46 -10.13 20.29
C ALA A 14 -9.31 -11.11 20.15
N ALA A 15 -8.93 -11.42 18.91
CA ALA A 15 -7.80 -12.29 18.58
C ALA A 15 -7.02 -11.77 17.37
N ILE A 16 -5.78 -12.24 17.21
CA ILE A 16 -5.01 -12.10 15.98
C ILE A 16 -5.27 -13.35 15.17
N ALA A 17 -5.91 -13.20 14.01
CA ALA A 17 -6.28 -14.31 13.15
C ALA A 17 -5.23 -14.64 12.09
N SER A 18 -4.49 -13.66 11.62
CA SER A 18 -3.46 -13.81 10.59
C SER A 18 -2.49 -12.64 10.61
N GLY A 19 -1.34 -12.80 9.97
CA GLY A 19 -0.33 -11.75 9.88
C GLY A 19 0.76 -12.06 8.87
N GLY A 20 1.72 -11.15 8.74
CA GLY A 20 2.90 -11.26 7.87
C GLY A 20 3.59 -9.93 7.68
N GLY A 21 4.76 -9.95 7.09
CA GLY A 21 5.54 -8.76 6.80
C GLY A 21 5.01 -7.99 5.60
N ARG A 22 5.08 -6.68 5.66
CA ARG A 22 4.59 -5.79 4.59
C ARG A 22 5.27 -5.97 3.22
N MET A 23 6.43 -6.65 3.18
CA MET A 23 7.18 -6.95 1.97
C MET A 23 6.88 -8.36 1.43
N THR A 24 6.04 -9.10 2.13
CA THR A 24 5.64 -10.48 1.73
C THR A 24 4.16 -10.56 1.37
N ILE A 25 3.29 -9.80 2.04
CA ILE A 25 1.84 -9.82 1.81
C ILE A 25 1.22 -8.42 1.81
N THR A 26 0.07 -8.27 1.18
CA THR A 26 -0.91 -7.17 1.30
C THR A 26 -0.42 -5.81 0.77
N MET A 27 0.80 -5.41 1.08
CA MET A 27 1.25 -4.01 1.04
C MET A 27 2.07 -3.69 -0.21
N ASP A 28 1.67 -4.16 -1.39
CA ASP A 28 2.25 -3.68 -2.64
C ASP A 28 1.85 -2.22 -2.94
N ARG A 29 2.49 -1.63 -3.92
CA ARG A 29 2.20 -0.29 -4.40
C ARG A 29 2.63 -0.11 -5.85
N TYR A 30 1.92 0.73 -6.57
CA TYR A 30 2.18 1.10 -7.96
C TYR A 30 2.10 -0.09 -8.94
N GLY A 31 1.38 -1.16 -8.56
CA GLY A 31 1.22 -2.36 -9.39
C GLY A 31 2.51 -3.16 -9.58
N ALA A 32 3.48 -3.01 -8.69
CA ALA A 32 4.80 -3.63 -8.84
C ALA A 32 4.76 -5.16 -8.65
N ASP A 33 3.97 -5.63 -7.69
CA ASP A 33 3.82 -7.05 -7.40
C ASP A 33 2.41 -7.39 -6.86
N TRP A 34 1.45 -7.54 -7.74
CA TRP A 34 0.10 -7.97 -7.37
C TRP A 34 0.04 -9.33 -6.69
N SER A 35 1.05 -10.18 -6.86
CA SER A 35 1.11 -11.47 -6.15
C SER A 35 1.29 -11.31 -4.64
N MET A 36 1.87 -10.20 -4.20
CA MET A 36 1.93 -9.82 -2.78
C MET A 36 0.54 -9.48 -2.24
N VAL A 37 -0.26 -8.74 -3.02
CA VAL A 37 -1.65 -8.41 -2.66
C VAL A 37 -2.51 -9.68 -2.62
N GLU A 38 -2.36 -10.54 -3.63
CA GLU A 38 -3.03 -11.84 -3.71
C GLU A 38 -2.74 -12.69 -2.46
N ARG A 39 -1.47 -12.87 -2.10
CA ARG A 39 -1.09 -13.61 -0.88
C ARG A 39 -1.74 -13.04 0.37
N GLY A 40 -1.76 -11.71 0.51
CA GLY A 40 -2.42 -11.04 1.62
C GLY A 40 -3.92 -11.24 1.62
N TYR A 41 -4.56 -11.09 0.47
CA TYR A 41 -6.00 -11.34 0.31
C TYR A 41 -6.37 -12.78 0.71
N TRP A 42 -5.66 -13.78 0.18
CA TRP A 42 -5.90 -15.18 0.51
C TRP A 42 -5.63 -15.50 1.99
N CYS A 43 -4.58 -14.92 2.55
CA CYS A 43 -4.24 -15.09 3.97
C CYS A 43 -5.35 -14.55 4.89
N HIS A 44 -5.75 -13.29 4.69
CA HIS A 44 -6.68 -12.62 5.58
C HIS A 44 -8.14 -13.02 5.33
N THR A 45 -8.53 -13.22 4.06
CA THR A 45 -9.92 -13.51 3.69
C THR A 45 -10.27 -14.99 3.86
N HIS A 46 -9.35 -15.87 3.41
CA HIS A 46 -9.62 -17.31 3.35
C HIS A 46 -8.91 -18.13 4.42
N GLY A 47 -7.96 -17.52 5.14
CA GLY A 47 -7.13 -18.24 6.10
C GLY A 47 -6.17 -19.20 5.42
N VAL A 48 -5.58 -18.81 4.28
CA VAL A 48 -4.61 -19.60 3.54
C VAL A 48 -3.20 -19.15 3.88
N GLY A 49 -2.41 -20.03 4.45
CA GLY A 49 -1.04 -19.76 4.86
C GLY A 49 -0.51 -20.82 5.81
N ARG A 50 0.71 -20.64 6.30
CA ARG A 50 1.28 -21.49 7.34
C ARG A 50 0.48 -21.32 8.65
N THR A 51 0.10 -22.44 9.28
CA THR A 51 -0.80 -22.44 10.43
C THR A 51 -0.06 -22.54 11.76
N PHE A 52 -0.59 -21.86 12.78
CA PHE A 52 -0.07 -21.85 14.15
C PHE A 52 -1.21 -21.77 15.16
N SER A 53 -0.97 -22.23 16.38
CA SER A 53 -1.97 -22.15 17.46
C SER A 53 -2.10 -20.74 18.05
N SER A 54 -1.13 -19.86 17.80
CA SER A 54 -1.16 -18.46 18.24
C SER A 54 -0.25 -17.58 17.38
N ALA A 55 -0.53 -16.29 17.36
CA ALA A 55 0.34 -15.31 16.69
C ALA A 55 1.74 -15.19 17.37
N THR A 56 1.83 -15.43 18.66
CA THR A 56 3.11 -15.43 19.37
C THR A 56 3.98 -16.58 18.88
N GLU A 57 3.44 -17.79 18.84
CA GLU A 57 4.14 -18.96 18.30
C GLU A 57 4.59 -18.72 16.83
N ALA A 58 3.71 -18.16 16.01
CA ALA A 58 4.04 -17.84 14.62
C ALA A 58 5.26 -16.94 14.50
N VAL A 59 5.26 -15.82 15.23
CA VAL A 59 6.35 -14.84 15.19
C VAL A 59 7.64 -15.43 15.76
N GLU A 60 7.60 -16.12 16.91
CA GLU A 60 8.78 -16.76 17.52
C GLU A 60 9.38 -17.82 16.60
N THR A 61 8.53 -18.59 15.91
CA THR A 61 8.99 -19.65 14.98
C THR A 61 9.67 -19.05 13.75
N VAL A 62 9.01 -18.05 13.11
CA VAL A 62 9.57 -17.43 11.90
C VAL A 62 10.89 -16.71 12.21
N TYR A 63 11.00 -16.02 13.34
CA TYR A 63 12.27 -15.43 13.78
C TYR A 63 13.37 -16.44 14.09
N ALA A 64 13.01 -17.64 14.54
CA ALA A 64 14.00 -18.70 14.77
C ALA A 64 14.49 -19.35 13.48
N GLU A 65 13.74 -19.22 12.38
CA GLU A 65 14.04 -19.81 11.07
C GLU A 65 14.77 -18.85 10.12
N SER A 66 14.68 -17.54 10.33
CA SER A 66 15.26 -16.50 9.47
C SER A 66 15.86 -15.37 10.30
N ASP A 67 16.93 -14.77 9.78
CA ASP A 67 17.53 -13.54 10.31
C ASP A 67 16.87 -12.28 9.69
N ASP A 68 15.74 -12.43 8.97
CA ASP A 68 15.02 -11.34 8.35
C ASP A 68 14.38 -10.40 9.38
N ASP A 69 14.19 -9.14 9.02
CA ASP A 69 13.48 -8.18 9.85
C ASP A 69 11.95 -8.33 9.72
N ASP A 70 11.20 -7.66 10.61
CA ASP A 70 9.73 -7.71 10.71
C ASP A 70 9.00 -7.52 9.38
N GLN A 71 9.56 -6.74 8.47
CA GLN A 71 8.89 -6.41 7.22
C GLN A 71 8.93 -7.56 6.19
N TYR A 72 9.79 -8.56 6.40
CA TYR A 72 9.92 -9.72 5.53
C TYR A 72 9.37 -11.02 6.15
N LEU A 73 8.74 -10.95 7.31
CA LEU A 73 8.12 -12.12 7.95
C LEU A 73 7.14 -12.80 6.98
N ASP A 74 7.27 -14.11 6.85
CA ASP A 74 6.32 -14.93 6.11
C ASP A 74 4.91 -14.82 6.70
N SER A 75 3.91 -14.98 5.83
CA SER A 75 2.51 -14.95 6.25
C SER A 75 2.16 -16.15 7.12
N PHE A 76 1.32 -15.92 8.11
CA PHE A 76 0.79 -16.94 8.99
C PHE A 76 -0.70 -16.80 9.22
N VAL A 77 -1.32 -17.92 9.62
CA VAL A 77 -2.74 -18.02 9.98
C VAL A 77 -2.84 -18.68 11.34
N VAL A 78 -3.66 -18.13 12.22
CA VAL A 78 -3.96 -18.76 13.52
C VAL A 78 -5.16 -19.67 13.36
N VAL A 79 -5.05 -20.89 13.92
CA VAL A 79 -6.07 -21.93 13.85
C VAL A 79 -6.55 -22.34 15.24
N ASP A 80 -7.76 -22.90 15.31
CA ASP A 80 -8.31 -23.52 16.50
C ASP A 80 -7.78 -24.95 16.71
N CYS A 81 -8.29 -25.64 17.74
CA CYS A 81 -7.90 -27.02 18.06
C CYS A 81 -8.29 -28.07 17.01
N ASP A 82 -9.13 -27.71 16.04
CA ASP A 82 -9.57 -28.55 14.94
C ASP A 82 -8.91 -28.15 13.61
N ASP A 83 -7.82 -27.37 13.67
CA ASP A 83 -7.08 -26.80 12.53
C ASP A 83 -7.90 -25.87 11.62
N ASN A 84 -8.98 -25.27 12.13
CA ASN A 84 -9.74 -24.28 11.36
C ASN A 84 -9.20 -22.86 11.61
N PRO A 85 -8.96 -22.04 10.55
CA PRO A 85 -8.65 -20.64 10.71
C PRO A 85 -9.70 -19.88 11.53
N ILE A 86 -9.27 -19.16 12.57
CA ILE A 86 -10.18 -18.49 13.51
C ILE A 86 -10.79 -17.19 12.97
N GLY A 87 -10.27 -16.66 11.87
CA GLY A 87 -10.68 -15.35 11.36
C GLY A 87 -10.90 -15.29 9.85
N LYS A 88 -11.53 -16.33 9.27
CA LYS A 88 -12.01 -16.24 7.87
C LYS A 88 -13.08 -15.17 7.76
N MET A 89 -12.93 -14.30 6.75
CA MET A 89 -13.96 -13.31 6.46
C MET A 89 -15.20 -13.97 5.83
N VAL A 90 -16.37 -13.59 6.30
CA VAL A 90 -17.66 -14.09 5.82
C VAL A 90 -18.58 -12.94 5.40
N ASP A 91 -19.64 -13.28 4.67
CA ASP A 91 -20.62 -12.27 4.24
C ASP A 91 -21.26 -11.59 5.45
N GLY A 92 -21.31 -10.26 5.41
CA GLY A 92 -21.82 -9.42 6.48
C GLY A 92 -20.74 -8.93 7.47
N ASP A 93 -19.48 -9.36 7.33
CA ASP A 93 -18.39 -8.83 8.14
C ASP A 93 -18.06 -7.38 7.81
N VAL A 94 -17.42 -6.70 8.78
CA VAL A 94 -16.86 -5.38 8.58
C VAL A 94 -15.33 -5.49 8.57
N VAL A 95 -14.71 -5.04 7.49
CA VAL A 95 -13.26 -5.01 7.33
C VAL A 95 -12.76 -3.58 7.42
N ILE A 96 -11.99 -3.26 8.43
CA ILE A 96 -11.40 -1.93 8.60
C ILE A 96 -9.91 -2.00 8.30
N LEU A 97 -9.48 -1.38 7.21
CA LEU A 97 -8.05 -1.19 6.94
C LEU A 97 -7.52 -0.05 7.81
N PHE A 98 -6.95 -0.41 8.96
CA PHE A 98 -6.41 0.54 9.93
C PHE A 98 -5.03 1.03 9.50
N ASN A 99 -4.97 1.66 8.32
CA ASN A 99 -3.75 2.21 7.73
C ASN A 99 -3.97 3.67 7.34
N PHE A 100 -3.14 4.56 7.86
CA PHE A 100 -3.26 6.00 7.58
C PHE A 100 -2.61 6.39 6.24
N ARG A 101 -1.54 5.69 5.83
CA ARG A 101 -0.80 6.01 4.61
C ARG A 101 -1.41 5.32 3.38
N GLY A 102 -1.71 6.09 2.32
CA GLY A 102 -2.45 5.60 1.15
C GLY A 102 -1.66 4.70 0.20
N ASP A 103 -0.38 5.01 -0.07
CA ASP A 103 0.41 4.42 -1.18
C ASP A 103 0.45 2.88 -1.22
N ARG A 104 0.34 2.20 -0.08
CA ARG A 104 0.30 0.73 0.04
C ARG A 104 -1.07 0.18 0.43
N ALA A 105 -2.10 1.01 0.42
CA ALA A 105 -3.45 0.65 0.81
C ALA A 105 -4.41 0.57 -0.39
N ILE A 106 -4.03 1.16 -1.53
CA ILE A 106 -4.88 1.28 -2.72
C ILE A 106 -5.21 -0.10 -3.29
N GLU A 107 -4.20 -0.93 -3.55
CA GLU A 107 -4.36 -2.20 -4.25
C GLU A 107 -5.16 -3.22 -3.44
N ILE A 108 -4.91 -3.33 -2.13
CA ILE A 108 -5.74 -4.20 -1.28
C ILE A 108 -7.18 -3.66 -1.16
N SER A 109 -7.38 -2.34 -1.19
CA SER A 109 -8.72 -1.75 -1.22
C SER A 109 -9.44 -2.11 -2.53
N GLN A 110 -8.76 -2.03 -3.67
CA GLN A 110 -9.29 -2.50 -4.95
C GLN A 110 -9.62 -4.00 -4.90
N ALA A 111 -8.77 -4.82 -4.25
CA ALA A 111 -9.03 -6.25 -4.12
C ALA A 111 -10.34 -6.56 -3.38
N TYR A 112 -10.81 -5.68 -2.48
CA TYR A 112 -12.09 -5.83 -1.80
C TYR A 112 -13.26 -5.14 -2.52
N GLU A 113 -13.04 -4.02 -3.21
CA GLU A 113 -14.12 -3.19 -3.72
C GLU A 113 -14.33 -3.27 -5.23
N ASP A 114 -13.29 -3.57 -6.02
CA ASP A 114 -13.40 -3.63 -7.50
C ASP A 114 -14.12 -4.94 -7.92
N PRO A 115 -15.34 -4.86 -8.49
CA PRO A 115 -16.04 -6.04 -8.97
C PRO A 115 -15.34 -6.71 -10.16
N ASP A 116 -14.59 -5.94 -10.96
CA ASP A 116 -13.96 -6.36 -12.21
C ASP A 116 -12.44 -6.62 -12.04
N LEU A 117 -11.97 -6.81 -10.79
CA LEU A 117 -10.57 -7.08 -10.51
C LEU A 117 -10.04 -8.24 -11.37
N SER A 118 -9.00 -7.97 -12.16
CA SER A 118 -8.42 -8.92 -13.11
C SER A 118 -6.98 -9.35 -12.77
N GLN A 119 -6.38 -8.77 -11.76
CA GLN A 119 -4.97 -8.96 -11.39
C GLN A 119 -4.70 -10.34 -10.80
N PHE A 120 -5.68 -10.92 -10.11
CA PHE A 120 -5.61 -12.28 -9.56
C PHE A 120 -7.01 -12.87 -9.32
N ASP A 121 -7.07 -14.20 -9.14
CA ASP A 121 -8.30 -14.88 -8.77
C ASP A 121 -8.55 -14.77 -7.26
N ARG A 122 -9.62 -14.11 -6.88
CA ARG A 122 -10.01 -13.93 -5.48
C ARG A 122 -10.65 -15.19 -4.87
N GLY A 123 -10.98 -16.19 -5.68
CA GLY A 123 -11.82 -17.31 -5.25
C GLY A 123 -13.18 -16.81 -4.77
N ARG A 124 -13.61 -17.22 -3.57
CA ARG A 124 -14.80 -16.64 -2.94
C ARG A 124 -14.52 -15.18 -2.55
N HIS A 125 -15.32 -14.29 -3.05
CA HIS A 125 -15.30 -12.88 -2.67
C HIS A 125 -16.44 -12.60 -1.68
N PRO A 126 -16.18 -12.45 -0.37
CA PRO A 126 -17.21 -12.24 0.62
C PRO A 126 -17.81 -10.84 0.48
N ASP A 127 -19.14 -10.74 0.69
CA ASP A 127 -19.83 -9.46 0.75
C ASP A 127 -19.59 -8.80 2.12
N VAL A 128 -18.55 -7.97 2.19
CA VAL A 128 -18.12 -7.29 3.42
C VAL A 128 -18.31 -5.79 3.31
N LEU A 129 -18.54 -5.12 4.45
CA LEU A 129 -18.41 -3.68 4.52
C LEU A 129 -16.92 -3.33 4.66
N TYR A 130 -16.28 -2.95 3.55
CA TYR A 130 -14.89 -2.51 3.56
C TYR A 130 -14.78 -1.01 3.88
N VAL A 131 -13.89 -0.66 4.80
CA VAL A 131 -13.72 0.72 5.29
C VAL A 131 -12.23 1.04 5.45
N GLY A 132 -11.76 2.11 4.82
CA GLY A 132 -10.42 2.65 5.07
C GLY A 132 -10.38 3.70 6.17
N MET A 133 -9.20 4.01 6.68
CA MET A 133 -9.01 5.19 7.55
C MET A 133 -9.23 6.47 6.78
N LEU A 134 -8.76 6.53 5.53
CA LEU A 134 -8.92 7.62 4.57
C LEU A 134 -9.43 7.07 3.25
N GLN A 135 -9.88 7.93 2.37
CA GLN A 135 -9.90 7.64 0.94
C GLN A 135 -8.46 7.70 0.44
N TYR A 136 -7.91 6.56 0.03
CA TYR A 136 -6.48 6.42 -0.28
C TYR A 136 -6.13 6.90 -1.68
N ASP A 137 -7.09 6.85 -2.59
CA ASP A 137 -6.97 7.40 -3.94
C ASP A 137 -8.23 8.19 -4.31
N GLY A 138 -8.04 9.47 -4.62
CA GLY A 138 -9.13 10.39 -4.95
C GLY A 138 -9.63 10.28 -6.38
N ASP A 139 -8.86 9.67 -7.27
CA ASP A 139 -9.25 9.47 -8.68
C ASP A 139 -10.02 8.17 -8.83
N LEU A 140 -9.51 7.10 -8.22
CA LEU A 140 -10.18 5.80 -8.16
C LEU A 140 -11.34 5.78 -7.13
N LEU A 141 -11.39 6.77 -6.25
CA LEU A 141 -12.35 6.90 -5.15
C LEU A 141 -12.32 5.68 -4.19
N VAL A 142 -11.15 5.10 -3.99
CA VAL A 142 -10.97 3.93 -3.11
C VAL A 142 -10.29 4.27 -1.78
N PRO A 143 -10.76 3.69 -0.66
CA PRO A 143 -12.01 2.94 -0.57
C PRO A 143 -13.24 3.87 -0.62
N THR A 144 -14.36 3.31 -1.02
CA THR A 144 -15.66 4.00 -1.07
C THR A 144 -16.08 4.49 0.32
N ASN A 145 -15.89 3.63 1.34
CA ASN A 145 -16.18 3.99 2.73
C ASN A 145 -14.89 4.29 3.48
N HIS A 146 -14.85 5.42 4.18
CA HIS A 146 -13.69 5.84 4.95
C HIS A 146 -14.09 6.60 6.21
N LEU A 147 -13.25 6.51 7.25
CA LEU A 147 -13.55 7.12 8.55
C LEU A 147 -13.21 8.62 8.59
N VAL A 148 -12.19 9.03 7.85
CA VAL A 148 -11.72 10.43 7.82
C VAL A 148 -11.65 10.89 6.37
N ALA A 149 -12.25 12.02 6.07
CA ALA A 149 -12.14 12.63 4.74
C ALA A 149 -10.69 13.01 4.44
N PRO A 150 -10.24 12.84 3.18
CA PRO A 150 -8.91 13.28 2.77
C PRO A 150 -8.71 14.77 3.05
N PRO A 151 -7.52 15.19 3.49
CA PRO A 151 -7.24 16.60 3.66
C PRO A 151 -7.28 17.32 2.31
N THR A 152 -7.97 18.47 2.26
CA THR A 152 -7.85 19.37 1.12
C THR A 152 -6.57 20.17 1.25
N ILE A 153 -5.64 19.98 0.32
CA ILE A 153 -4.33 20.66 0.30
C ILE A 153 -4.33 21.65 -0.84
N ASP A 154 -4.51 22.93 -0.49
CA ASP A 154 -4.51 24.05 -1.44
C ASP A 154 -3.19 24.82 -1.36
N ARG A 155 -2.93 25.61 -2.39
CA ARG A 155 -1.77 26.51 -2.46
C ARG A 155 -0.44 25.77 -2.37
N VAL A 156 -0.34 24.67 -3.09
CA VAL A 156 0.92 23.92 -3.23
C VAL A 156 1.92 24.71 -4.09
N MET A 157 3.20 24.38 -3.97
CA MET A 157 4.26 25.07 -4.70
C MET A 157 4.06 25.02 -6.22
N GLY A 158 3.58 23.88 -6.75
CA GLY A 158 3.28 23.73 -8.17
C GLY A 158 2.28 24.77 -8.69
N GLU A 159 1.21 25.06 -7.94
CA GLU A 159 0.23 26.09 -8.32
C GLU A 159 0.87 27.48 -8.47
N TYR A 160 1.78 27.83 -7.56
CA TYR A 160 2.47 29.12 -7.64
C TYR A 160 3.44 29.20 -8.84
N ILE A 161 4.16 28.11 -9.12
CA ILE A 161 5.07 28.03 -10.26
C ILE A 161 4.28 28.14 -11.57
N CYS A 162 3.26 27.32 -11.75
CA CYS A 162 2.35 27.36 -12.92
C CYS A 162 1.68 28.73 -13.05
N GLY A 163 1.23 29.32 -11.95
CA GLY A 163 0.61 30.65 -11.92
C GLY A 163 1.53 31.79 -12.33
N THR A 164 2.85 31.60 -12.31
CA THR A 164 3.83 32.57 -12.87
C THR A 164 4.18 32.31 -14.32
N GLY A 165 3.64 31.25 -14.94
CA GLY A 165 3.98 30.84 -16.31
C GLY A 165 5.36 30.22 -16.46
N LEU A 166 5.98 29.78 -15.37
CA LEU A 166 7.28 29.12 -15.36
C LEU A 166 7.12 27.62 -15.57
N ALA A 167 7.92 27.05 -16.46
CA ALA A 167 7.95 25.62 -16.67
C ALA A 167 8.77 24.91 -15.59
N SER A 168 8.30 23.75 -15.15
CA SER A 168 8.94 22.89 -14.16
C SER A 168 9.03 21.44 -14.64
N PHE A 169 9.90 20.64 -14.02
CA PHE A 169 9.95 19.20 -14.24
C PHE A 169 10.09 18.43 -12.94
N ALA A 170 9.59 17.21 -12.95
CA ALA A 170 9.79 16.23 -11.89
C ALA A 170 10.35 14.93 -12.49
N VAL A 171 11.42 14.41 -11.92
CA VAL A 171 12.08 13.17 -12.34
C VAL A 171 12.23 12.26 -11.13
N SER A 172 11.78 11.02 -11.23
CA SER A 172 12.00 10.03 -10.19
C SER A 172 11.87 8.62 -10.77
N GLU A 173 12.36 7.64 -10.03
CA GLU A 173 12.02 6.25 -10.30
C GLU A 173 10.60 5.93 -9.83
N THR A 174 10.01 4.84 -10.35
CA THR A 174 8.62 4.40 -10.06
C THR A 174 8.31 4.44 -8.58
N GLN A 175 9.18 3.91 -7.72
CA GLN A 175 8.97 3.81 -6.27
C GLN A 175 8.81 5.18 -5.56
N LYS A 176 9.24 6.27 -6.19
CA LYS A 176 9.19 7.63 -5.66
C LYS A 176 8.48 8.62 -6.58
N PHE A 177 7.97 8.17 -7.73
CA PHE A 177 7.33 9.03 -8.71
C PHE A 177 6.13 9.78 -8.13
N GLY A 178 5.24 9.09 -7.42
CA GLY A 178 4.12 9.72 -6.73
C GLY A 178 4.53 10.76 -5.67
N HIS A 179 5.74 10.69 -5.13
CA HIS A 179 6.20 11.67 -4.15
C HIS A 179 6.58 13.01 -4.78
N VAL A 180 7.07 13.00 -6.01
CA VAL A 180 7.48 14.21 -6.74
C VAL A 180 6.38 14.75 -7.66
N THR A 181 5.26 14.04 -7.79
CA THR A 181 4.09 14.41 -8.58
C THR A 181 2.84 14.54 -7.71
N TYR A 182 2.14 13.45 -7.44
CA TYR A 182 0.89 13.39 -6.70
C TYR A 182 0.95 14.10 -5.33
N PHE A 183 1.89 13.71 -4.46
CA PHE A 183 2.00 14.34 -3.14
C PHE A 183 2.50 15.78 -3.21
N TRP A 184 3.38 16.09 -4.15
CA TRP A 184 3.84 17.45 -4.41
C TRP A 184 2.69 18.36 -4.84
N ASN A 185 1.73 17.83 -5.60
CA ASN A 185 0.56 18.54 -6.07
C ASN A 185 -0.61 18.52 -5.07
N GLY A 186 -0.36 18.18 -3.81
CA GLY A 186 -1.39 18.19 -2.78
C GLY A 186 -2.41 17.06 -2.89
N ASN A 187 -1.95 15.85 -3.19
CA ASN A 187 -2.75 14.65 -3.44
C ASN A 187 -3.69 14.78 -4.65
N ARG A 188 -3.19 15.41 -5.70
CA ARG A 188 -3.89 15.51 -6.99
C ARG A 188 -3.08 14.80 -8.06
N SER A 189 -3.73 13.91 -8.81
CA SER A 189 -3.13 13.22 -9.95
C SER A 189 -3.05 14.10 -11.19
N GLY A 190 -2.17 13.73 -12.10
CA GLY A 190 -1.94 14.47 -13.33
C GLY A 190 -1.15 15.77 -13.15
N TYR A 191 -1.28 16.62 -14.12
CA TYR A 191 -0.62 17.93 -14.16
C TYR A 191 -1.53 19.01 -13.56
N LEU A 192 -0.94 20.01 -12.92
CA LEU A 192 -1.63 21.26 -12.61
C LEU A 192 -1.81 22.10 -13.87
N ASP A 193 -0.78 22.11 -14.72
CA ASP A 193 -0.80 22.68 -16.06
C ASP A 193 0.08 21.85 -17.00
N GLU A 194 -0.54 21.06 -17.87
CA GLU A 194 0.15 20.16 -18.81
C GLU A 194 1.10 20.89 -19.77
N SER A 195 0.89 22.18 -20.03
CA SER A 195 1.75 22.97 -20.89
C SER A 195 3.03 23.48 -20.20
N LEU A 196 3.05 23.46 -18.86
CA LEU A 196 4.14 24.00 -18.04
C LEU A 196 4.87 22.92 -17.22
N GLU A 197 4.33 21.73 -17.09
CA GLU A 197 4.92 20.66 -16.28
C GLU A 197 5.37 19.48 -17.12
N THR A 198 6.52 18.92 -16.77
CA THR A 198 7.03 17.70 -17.40
C THR A 198 7.36 16.67 -16.32
N TYR A 199 6.76 15.49 -16.41
CA TYR A 199 7.01 14.40 -15.48
C TYR A 199 7.72 13.25 -16.18
N VAL A 200 8.86 12.83 -15.64
CA VAL A 200 9.69 11.75 -16.17
C VAL A 200 9.80 10.64 -15.15
N GLU A 201 9.16 9.53 -15.46
CA GLU A 201 9.29 8.31 -14.67
C GLU A 201 10.39 7.41 -15.25
N ILE A 202 11.29 6.97 -14.38
CA ILE A 202 12.32 5.97 -14.70
C ILE A 202 11.90 4.67 -14.04
N PRO A 203 11.64 3.60 -14.82
CA PRO A 203 11.18 2.34 -14.25
C PRO A 203 12.15 1.79 -13.20
N SER A 204 11.64 1.51 -11.99
CA SER A 204 12.40 0.83 -10.94
C SER A 204 12.65 -0.62 -11.32
N ASP A 205 13.78 -1.18 -10.87
CA ASP A 205 14.02 -2.62 -10.99
C ASP A 205 13.15 -3.38 -9.98
N ASN A 206 12.64 -4.52 -10.39
CA ASN A 206 11.91 -5.42 -9.49
C ASN A 206 12.90 -6.34 -8.76
N VAL A 207 13.58 -5.78 -7.75
CA VAL A 207 14.57 -6.46 -6.92
C VAL A 207 14.46 -5.99 -5.47
N GLU A 208 15.02 -6.76 -4.55
CA GLU A 208 15.12 -6.31 -3.15
C GLU A 208 15.99 -5.03 -3.06
N PHE A 209 15.48 -3.99 -2.43
CA PHE A 209 16.11 -2.66 -2.41
C PHE A 209 17.48 -2.64 -1.73
N ASN A 210 17.71 -3.51 -0.76
CA ASN A 210 18.99 -3.67 -0.07
C ASN A 210 20.09 -4.23 -1.00
N THR A 211 19.73 -4.93 -2.07
CA THR A 211 20.69 -5.49 -3.05
C THR A 211 21.17 -4.45 -4.05
N THR A 212 20.40 -3.38 -4.26
CA THR A 212 20.70 -2.28 -5.19
C THR A 212 20.53 -0.92 -4.54
N PRO A 213 21.33 -0.56 -3.52
CA PRO A 213 21.13 0.66 -2.73
C PRO A 213 21.28 1.97 -3.53
N ALA A 214 21.94 1.92 -4.68
CA ALA A 214 22.03 3.06 -5.60
C ALA A 214 20.75 3.28 -6.41
N MET A 215 19.89 2.25 -6.51
CA MET A 215 18.65 2.27 -7.27
C MET A 215 18.84 2.90 -8.67
N LYS A 216 17.98 3.82 -9.12
CA LYS A 216 18.08 4.52 -10.42
C LYS A 216 18.77 5.88 -10.33
N LEU A 217 19.65 6.08 -9.34
CA LEU A 217 20.32 7.37 -9.12
C LEU A 217 21.04 7.91 -10.36
N ARG A 218 21.70 7.03 -11.13
CA ARG A 218 22.43 7.43 -12.33
C ARG A 218 21.49 7.96 -13.40
N GLU A 219 20.46 7.20 -13.74
CA GLU A 219 19.49 7.54 -14.77
C GLU A 219 18.68 8.79 -14.40
N ILE A 220 18.32 8.95 -13.13
CA ILE A 220 17.68 10.16 -12.61
C ILE A 220 18.62 11.37 -12.79
N THR A 221 19.90 11.22 -12.44
CA THR A 221 20.90 12.29 -12.56
C THR A 221 21.12 12.69 -14.01
N GLU A 222 21.26 11.72 -14.92
CA GLU A 222 21.45 11.97 -16.36
C GLU A 222 20.26 12.71 -16.95
N SER A 223 19.03 12.23 -16.68
CA SER A 223 17.79 12.88 -17.11
C SER A 223 17.65 14.30 -16.54
N THR A 224 17.94 14.48 -15.26
CA THR A 224 17.93 15.82 -14.62
C THR A 224 18.90 16.78 -15.28
N ILE A 225 20.13 16.34 -15.56
CA ILE A 225 21.15 17.17 -16.24
C ILE A 225 20.69 17.54 -17.66
N GLU A 226 20.09 16.62 -18.40
CA GLU A 226 19.56 16.87 -19.74
C GLU A 226 18.47 17.93 -19.72
N LEU A 227 17.49 17.80 -18.84
CA LEU A 227 16.39 18.75 -18.67
C LEU A 227 16.90 20.14 -18.26
N LEU A 228 17.82 20.21 -17.32
CA LEU A 228 18.43 21.50 -16.92
C LEU A 228 19.21 22.15 -18.06
N ARG A 229 19.97 21.37 -18.86
CA ARG A 229 20.74 21.89 -19.99
C ARG A 229 19.86 22.38 -21.14
N SER A 230 18.62 21.92 -21.23
CA SER A 230 17.67 22.40 -22.25
C SER A 230 17.36 23.90 -22.08
N GLY A 231 17.50 24.42 -20.86
CA GLY A 231 17.17 25.81 -20.52
C GLY A 231 15.67 26.12 -20.60
N GLN A 232 14.82 25.10 -20.69
CA GLN A 232 13.36 25.25 -20.82
C GLN A 232 12.67 25.41 -19.48
N TYR A 233 13.29 24.92 -18.40
CA TYR A 233 12.68 24.83 -17.08
C TYR A 233 13.32 25.80 -16.09
N ALA A 234 12.49 26.37 -15.24
CA ALA A 234 12.90 27.23 -14.15
C ALA A 234 13.10 26.44 -12.82
N MET A 235 12.51 25.26 -12.73
CA MET A 235 12.59 24.36 -11.57
C MET A 235 12.49 22.90 -12.02
#